data_c8f95b95144af2593b4e6f57b7407c30
#
_entry.id   c8f95b95144af2593b4e6f57b7407c30
#
_cell.length_a   1.000
_cell.length_b   1.000
_cell.length_c   1.000
_cell.angle_alpha   90.00
_cell.angle_beta   90.00
_cell.angle_gamma   90.00
#
_symmetry.space_group_name_H-M   'P 1'
#
loop_
_entity.id
_entity.type
_entity.pdbx_description
1 polymer ?
#
loop_
_entity_poly.entity_id
_entity_poly.type
_entity_poly.pdbx_seq_one_letter_code
_entity_poly.pdbx_strand_id
1 'polypeptide(L)'
;MLFKKDRKQETAYFSDSNGQQKNRIQLTNKHADVKKQLKMVRLGDAELYVLEQLQPLIQENIVYIVDAFYKNLDHESSLMDIINDHSSVDRLKQTLKRHIQEMFAGVIDDEFIEKRNRIASIHLRIGLLPKWYMDAFQELLLSMINIYESSITNHQELLKAIKATTKILNLEQQLVLEAFQSEYNQTRDEQEEKKNLLHQKIQETSGSIANLFSETSRSVQELVDKSEGISEASKAGTVTSSTVEEKSIGGKKELEIQQKQMNKIDTSLVQIEKEMVKLDEIAQQIEKIFGIVTGIAEQTNLLSLNASIES
;
A
#
# COMPACT_ATOMS: atom_id res chain seq x y z
N MET A 1 -3.23 -51.47 40.78
CA MET A 1 -1.89 -50.91 40.46
C MET A 1 -2.11 -49.54 39.85
N LEU A 2 -1.98 -48.51 40.68
CA LEU A 2 -2.15 -47.13 40.31
C LEU A 2 -0.86 -46.64 39.64
N PHE A 3 -0.89 -46.31 38.37
CA PHE A 3 0.21 -45.61 37.70
C PHE A 3 0.34 -44.21 38.26
N LYS A 4 1.31 -43.98 39.12
CA LYS A 4 1.84 -42.66 39.42
C LYS A 4 2.49 -42.13 38.15
N LYS A 5 1.80 -41.18 37.46
CA LYS A 5 2.40 -40.39 36.39
C LYS A 5 3.36 -39.41 37.07
N ASP A 6 4.67 -39.66 36.92
CA ASP A 6 5.70 -38.72 37.36
C ASP A 6 5.44 -37.37 36.68
N ARG A 7 4.96 -36.39 37.45
CA ARG A 7 5.01 -34.99 37.05
C ARG A 7 6.47 -34.60 36.98
N LYS A 8 7.10 -34.63 35.81
CA LYS A 8 8.29 -33.84 35.54
C LYS A 8 7.94 -32.41 36.00
N GLN A 9 8.74 -31.85 36.91
CA GLN A 9 8.64 -30.43 37.24
C GLN A 9 8.79 -29.65 35.93
N GLU A 10 7.69 -29.05 35.46
CA GLU A 10 7.72 -28.10 34.35
C GLU A 10 8.56 -26.90 34.84
N THR A 11 9.80 -26.82 34.40
CA THR A 11 10.61 -25.61 34.59
C THR A 11 9.99 -24.50 33.78
N ALA A 12 9.66 -23.39 34.46
CA ALA A 12 9.09 -22.22 33.78
C ALA A 12 10.08 -21.71 32.71
N TYR A 13 9.60 -21.54 31.50
CA TYR A 13 10.42 -21.00 30.40
C TYR A 13 10.66 -19.50 30.60
N PHE A 14 9.67 -18.78 31.10
CA PHE A 14 9.78 -17.36 31.39
C PHE A 14 10.10 -17.15 32.88
N SER A 15 11.20 -16.44 33.16
CA SER A 15 11.57 -16.10 34.52
C SER A 15 10.56 -15.14 35.18
N ASP A 16 10.27 -15.38 36.48
CA ASP A 16 9.32 -14.55 37.21
C ASP A 16 9.83 -13.12 37.48
N SER A 17 9.00 -12.14 37.13
CA SER A 17 8.70 -10.87 37.79
C SER A 17 9.69 -9.70 37.80
N ASN A 18 10.99 -9.83 37.70
CA ASN A 18 11.89 -8.65 37.78
C ASN A 18 12.06 -7.89 36.46
N GLY A 19 11.66 -8.47 35.31
CA GLY A 19 11.70 -7.82 33.99
C GLY A 19 10.47 -6.98 33.63
N GLN A 20 9.38 -7.10 34.42
CA GLN A 20 8.12 -6.41 34.13
C GLN A 20 8.11 -4.90 34.47
N GLN A 21 9.06 -4.42 35.28
CA GLN A 21 9.14 -3.01 35.71
C GLN A 21 9.89 -2.08 34.74
N LYS A 22 10.40 -2.57 33.63
CA LYS A 22 11.10 -1.75 32.63
C LYS A 22 10.08 -1.05 31.73
N ASN A 23 10.21 0.26 31.58
CA ASN A 23 9.45 1.00 30.56
C ASN A 23 9.94 0.59 29.16
N ARG A 24 9.17 -0.25 28.48
CA ARG A 24 9.53 -0.87 27.19
C ARG A 24 8.96 -0.11 26.00
N ILE A 25 7.97 0.76 26.23
CA ILE A 25 7.35 1.60 25.21
C ILE A 25 7.86 3.02 25.41
N GLN A 26 8.82 3.44 24.57
CA GLN A 26 9.54 4.71 24.67
C GLN A 26 9.23 5.61 23.48
N LEU A 27 7.94 5.81 23.19
CA LEU A 27 7.48 6.62 22.09
C LEU A 27 7.25 8.07 22.51
N THR A 28 7.69 9.00 21.69
CA THR A 28 7.38 10.44 21.83
C THR A 28 5.93 10.73 21.39
N ASN A 29 5.50 11.98 21.52
CA ASN A 29 4.17 12.39 21.06
C ASN A 29 4.04 12.42 19.53
N LYS A 30 5.15 12.35 18.79
CA LYS A 30 5.17 12.22 17.34
C LYS A 30 4.40 10.96 16.89
N HIS A 31 4.43 9.90 17.67
CA HIS A 31 3.79 8.61 17.41
C HIS A 31 2.54 8.36 18.27
N ALA A 32 1.70 9.38 18.44
CA ALA A 32 0.49 9.29 19.28
C ALA A 32 -0.50 8.23 18.76
N ASP A 33 -0.60 8.04 17.43
CA ASP A 33 -1.49 7.04 16.83
C ASP A 33 -0.94 5.63 17.04
N VAL A 34 0.36 5.43 16.95
CA VAL A 34 1.01 4.13 17.30
C VAL A 34 0.74 3.76 18.76
N LYS A 35 0.73 4.72 19.68
CA LYS A 35 0.34 4.47 21.09
C LYS A 35 -1.11 3.97 21.20
N LYS A 36 -2.02 4.43 20.34
CA LYS A 36 -3.40 3.91 20.29
C LYS A 36 -3.44 2.49 19.73
N GLN A 37 -2.69 2.24 18.65
CA GLN A 37 -2.57 0.90 18.05
C GLN A 37 -2.04 -0.12 19.05
N LEU A 38 -0.96 0.21 19.78
CA LEU A 38 -0.42 -0.63 20.86
C LEU A 38 -1.48 -0.98 21.90
N LYS A 39 -2.31 -0.02 22.32
CA LYS A 39 -3.42 -0.27 23.24
C LYS A 39 -4.48 -1.19 22.63
N MET A 40 -4.82 -0.99 21.36
CA MET A 40 -5.84 -1.79 20.67
C MET A 40 -5.40 -3.24 20.45
N VAL A 41 -4.13 -3.48 20.06
CA VAL A 41 -3.58 -4.84 19.94
C VAL A 41 -3.20 -5.43 21.29
N ARG A 42 -3.30 -4.63 22.37
CA ARG A 42 -2.93 -5.02 23.73
C ARG A 42 -1.47 -5.51 23.83
N LEU A 43 -0.58 -4.82 23.11
CA LEU A 43 0.86 -5.03 23.18
C LEU A 43 1.42 -4.05 24.20
N GLY A 44 1.77 -4.56 25.37
CA GLY A 44 2.32 -3.78 26.48
C GLY A 44 3.64 -4.32 26.97
N ASP A 45 4.10 -3.78 28.11
CA ASP A 45 5.41 -4.17 28.70
C ASP A 45 5.50 -5.67 28.99
N ALA A 46 4.39 -6.30 29.36
CA ALA A 46 4.35 -7.75 29.65
C ALA A 46 4.60 -8.59 28.40
N GLU A 47 3.97 -8.25 27.27
CA GLU A 47 4.20 -8.95 26.01
C GLU A 47 5.58 -8.66 25.43
N LEU A 48 6.05 -7.44 25.56
CA LEU A 48 7.41 -7.05 25.14
C LEU A 48 8.46 -7.77 25.97
N TYR A 49 8.20 -8.00 27.26
CA TYR A 49 9.05 -8.86 28.09
C TYR A 49 9.08 -10.30 27.58
N VAL A 50 7.94 -10.88 27.25
CA VAL A 50 7.87 -12.23 26.69
C VAL A 50 8.65 -12.32 25.38
N LEU A 51 8.55 -11.33 24.49
CA LEU A 51 9.33 -11.28 23.25
C LEU A 51 10.84 -11.24 23.50
N GLU A 52 11.29 -10.42 24.47
CA GLU A 52 12.71 -10.38 24.87
C GLU A 52 13.19 -11.76 25.38
N GLN A 53 12.38 -12.47 26.18
CA GLN A 53 12.73 -13.81 26.65
C GLN A 53 12.76 -14.87 25.55
N LEU A 54 11.99 -14.69 24.47
CA LEU A 54 11.98 -15.54 23.29
C LEU A 54 13.15 -15.27 22.33
N GLN A 55 13.84 -14.13 22.47
CA GLN A 55 14.92 -13.73 21.57
C GLN A 55 16.01 -14.81 21.38
N PRO A 56 16.52 -15.49 22.42
CA PRO A 56 17.53 -16.53 22.25
C PRO A 56 17.00 -17.70 21.38
N LEU A 57 15.77 -18.15 21.62
CA LEU A 57 15.15 -19.23 20.86
C LEU A 57 14.95 -18.86 19.38
N ILE A 58 14.49 -17.64 19.13
CA ILE A 58 14.34 -17.10 17.77
C ILE A 58 15.71 -16.98 17.10
N GLN A 59 16.73 -16.51 17.81
CA GLN A 59 18.09 -16.36 17.29
C GLN A 59 18.71 -17.71 16.90
N GLU A 60 18.51 -18.75 17.71
CA GLU A 60 18.97 -20.11 17.41
C GLU A 60 18.32 -20.66 16.13
N ASN A 61 17.06 -20.32 15.88
CA ASN A 61 16.26 -20.82 14.76
C ASN A 61 16.12 -19.82 13.60
N ILE A 62 16.84 -18.69 13.65
CA ILE A 62 16.65 -17.58 12.71
C ILE A 62 16.87 -17.98 11.24
N VAL A 63 17.78 -18.92 10.99
CA VAL A 63 18.07 -19.43 9.64
C VAL A 63 16.86 -20.19 9.10
N TYR A 64 16.29 -21.08 9.91
CA TYR A 64 15.10 -21.86 9.54
C TYR A 64 13.91 -20.93 9.23
N ILE A 65 13.63 -19.94 10.09
CA ILE A 65 12.52 -18.98 9.89
C ILE A 65 12.70 -18.23 8.57
N VAL A 66 13.89 -17.72 8.32
CA VAL A 66 14.18 -16.91 7.13
C VAL A 66 14.17 -17.77 5.85
N ASP A 67 14.67 -19.00 5.92
CA ASP A 67 14.66 -19.89 4.77
C ASP A 67 13.24 -20.37 4.42
N ALA A 68 12.40 -20.65 5.41
CA ALA A 68 10.99 -20.97 5.21
C ALA A 68 10.23 -19.79 4.56
N PHE A 69 10.48 -18.58 5.05
CA PHE A 69 9.93 -17.34 4.49
C PHE A 69 10.25 -17.20 3.00
N TYR A 70 11.53 -17.26 2.61
CA TYR A 70 11.91 -17.08 1.21
C TYR A 70 11.47 -18.26 0.33
N LYS A 71 11.41 -19.48 0.86
CA LYS A 71 10.87 -20.63 0.15
C LYS A 71 9.37 -20.46 -0.16
N ASN A 72 8.62 -19.84 0.74
CA ASN A 72 7.20 -19.53 0.49
C ASN A 72 7.02 -18.53 -0.65
N LEU A 73 7.90 -17.55 -0.79
CA LEU A 73 7.85 -16.56 -1.88
C LEU A 73 8.06 -17.19 -3.27
N ASP A 74 8.72 -18.33 -3.37
CA ASP A 74 8.93 -19.06 -4.64
C ASP A 74 7.63 -19.52 -5.32
N HIS A 75 6.51 -19.51 -4.59
CA HIS A 75 5.19 -19.84 -5.15
C HIS A 75 4.62 -18.75 -6.05
N GLU A 76 5.20 -17.54 -6.04
CA GLU A 76 4.75 -16.41 -6.84
C GLU A 76 5.94 -15.80 -7.61
N SER A 77 5.99 -16.07 -8.91
CA SER A 77 7.12 -15.63 -9.76
C SER A 77 7.32 -14.12 -9.79
N SER A 78 6.25 -13.34 -9.71
CA SER A 78 6.34 -11.87 -9.70
C SER A 78 7.11 -11.32 -8.50
N LEU A 79 7.11 -12.04 -7.36
CA LEU A 79 7.91 -11.67 -6.19
C LEU A 79 9.40 -11.93 -6.42
N MET A 80 9.73 -13.02 -7.08
CA MET A 80 11.11 -13.35 -7.44
C MET A 80 11.66 -12.36 -8.46
N ASP A 81 10.85 -11.91 -9.42
CA ASP A 81 11.23 -10.88 -10.37
C ASP A 81 11.56 -9.56 -9.64
N ILE A 82 10.69 -9.10 -8.73
CA ILE A 82 10.94 -7.91 -7.90
C ILE A 82 12.25 -8.05 -7.10
N ILE A 83 12.51 -9.22 -6.50
CA ILE A 83 13.72 -9.47 -5.72
C ILE A 83 14.96 -9.38 -6.62
N ASN A 84 14.94 -10.01 -7.78
CA ASN A 84 16.08 -10.05 -8.71
C ASN A 84 16.37 -8.68 -9.33
N ASP A 85 15.33 -7.88 -9.59
CA ASP A 85 15.48 -6.53 -10.17
C ASP A 85 16.07 -5.52 -9.18
N HIS A 86 15.83 -5.70 -7.87
CA HIS A 86 16.19 -4.69 -6.87
C HIS A 86 17.24 -5.15 -5.85
N SER A 87 17.49 -6.46 -5.70
CA SER A 87 18.38 -7.00 -4.67
C SER A 87 18.87 -8.42 -5.01
N SER A 88 19.22 -9.17 -3.97
CA SER A 88 19.45 -10.62 -4.03
C SER A 88 18.85 -11.28 -2.79
N VAL A 89 18.45 -12.54 -2.93
CA VAL A 89 17.87 -13.33 -1.83
C VAL A 89 18.79 -13.35 -0.60
N ASP A 90 20.10 -13.54 -0.79
CA ASP A 90 21.07 -13.58 0.31
C ASP A 90 21.13 -12.28 1.11
N ARG A 91 21.17 -11.14 0.39
CA ARG A 91 21.17 -9.81 1.05
C ARG A 91 19.87 -9.58 1.81
N LEU A 92 18.75 -9.94 1.23
CA LEU A 92 17.43 -9.78 1.85
C LEU A 92 17.26 -10.72 3.04
N LYS A 93 17.79 -11.95 3.00
CA LYS A 93 17.86 -12.87 4.15
C LYS A 93 18.58 -12.23 5.34
N GLN A 94 19.70 -11.55 5.12
CA GLN A 94 20.41 -10.85 6.20
C GLN A 94 19.59 -9.68 6.78
N THR A 95 18.88 -8.95 5.90
CA THR A 95 18.01 -7.86 6.33
C THR A 95 16.83 -8.37 7.15
N LEU A 96 16.18 -9.46 6.71
CA LEU A 96 15.07 -10.07 7.43
C LEU A 96 15.51 -10.64 8.79
N LYS A 97 16.69 -11.28 8.86
CA LYS A 97 17.25 -11.73 10.15
C LYS A 97 17.33 -10.60 11.16
N ARG A 98 17.88 -9.46 10.75
CA ARG A 98 17.99 -8.27 11.61
C ARG A 98 16.62 -7.73 12.01
N HIS A 99 15.69 -7.67 11.06
CA HIS A 99 14.32 -7.23 11.30
C HIS A 99 13.63 -8.10 12.36
N ILE A 100 13.73 -9.43 12.23
CA ILE A 100 13.18 -10.37 13.22
C ILE A 100 13.85 -10.18 14.59
N GLN A 101 15.17 -10.02 14.65
CA GLN A 101 15.88 -9.76 15.90
C GLN A 101 15.39 -8.49 16.60
N GLU A 102 15.14 -7.43 15.84
CA GLU A 102 14.61 -6.17 16.37
C GLU A 102 13.18 -6.32 16.91
N MET A 103 12.32 -7.13 16.27
CA MET A 103 10.98 -7.43 16.78
C MET A 103 11.01 -8.10 18.16
N PHE A 104 12.03 -8.89 18.42
CA PHE A 104 12.22 -9.61 19.69
C PHE A 104 13.14 -8.89 20.68
N ALA A 105 13.53 -7.65 20.41
CA ALA A 105 14.34 -6.85 21.34
C ALA A 105 13.59 -6.42 22.60
N GLY A 106 12.25 -6.55 22.61
CA GLY A 106 11.41 -6.23 23.77
C GLY A 106 11.30 -4.75 24.09
N VAL A 107 11.58 -3.86 23.13
CA VAL A 107 11.45 -2.40 23.26
C VAL A 107 10.84 -1.84 21.97
N ILE A 108 9.93 -0.89 22.12
CA ILE A 108 9.35 -0.10 21.02
C ILE A 108 9.64 1.37 21.32
N ASP A 109 10.50 1.96 20.52
CA ASP A 109 10.86 3.37 20.56
C ASP A 109 10.62 4.05 19.20
N ASP A 110 10.93 5.34 19.12
CA ASP A 110 10.75 6.10 17.88
C ASP A 110 11.63 5.53 16.76
N GLU A 111 12.83 5.03 17.05
CA GLU A 111 13.73 4.42 16.07
C GLU A 111 13.12 3.14 15.48
N PHE A 112 12.49 2.31 16.30
CA PHE A 112 11.76 1.13 15.87
C PHE A 112 10.70 1.49 14.83
N ILE A 113 9.88 2.51 15.10
CA ILE A 113 8.81 2.96 14.19
C ILE A 113 9.38 3.53 12.90
N GLU A 114 10.41 4.37 13.00
CA GLU A 114 11.04 4.97 11.81
C GLU A 114 11.67 3.93 10.87
N LYS A 115 12.26 2.87 11.43
CA LYS A 115 12.77 1.73 10.63
C LYS A 115 11.63 1.03 9.88
N ARG A 116 10.49 0.78 10.53
CA ARG A 116 9.32 0.11 9.89
C ARG A 116 8.73 0.96 8.78
N ASN A 117 8.57 2.24 9.01
CA ASN A 117 8.12 3.19 7.99
C ASN A 117 9.07 3.21 6.79
N ARG A 118 10.39 3.16 7.02
CA ARG A 118 11.38 3.08 5.94
C ARG A 118 11.26 1.78 5.15
N ILE A 119 11.08 0.65 5.82
CA ILE A 119 10.88 -0.66 5.19
C ILE A 119 9.61 -0.62 4.34
N ALA A 120 8.50 -0.10 4.88
CA ALA A 120 7.25 0.06 4.16
C ALA A 120 7.41 0.90 2.88
N SER A 121 8.09 2.06 2.98
CA SER A 121 8.37 2.93 1.83
C SER A 121 9.22 2.24 0.76
N ILE A 122 10.16 1.37 1.15
CA ILE A 122 10.95 0.59 0.19
C ILE A 122 10.06 -0.40 -0.55
N HIS A 123 9.22 -1.17 0.16
CA HIS A 123 8.31 -2.15 -0.43
C HIS A 123 7.31 -1.51 -1.40
N LEU A 124 6.78 -0.32 -1.04
CA LEU A 124 5.94 0.47 -1.93
C LEU A 124 6.67 0.85 -3.21
N ARG A 125 7.90 1.37 -3.08
CA ARG A 125 8.69 1.85 -4.21
C ARG A 125 9.05 0.75 -5.21
N ILE A 126 9.27 -0.48 -4.73
CA ILE A 126 9.55 -1.64 -5.60
C ILE A 126 8.26 -2.29 -6.13
N GLY A 127 7.07 -1.74 -5.83
CA GLY A 127 5.80 -2.21 -6.36
C GLY A 127 5.27 -3.48 -5.68
N LEU A 128 5.73 -3.81 -4.48
CA LEU A 128 5.18 -4.94 -3.73
C LEU A 128 3.72 -4.68 -3.34
N LEU A 129 2.83 -5.59 -3.70
CA LEU A 129 1.42 -5.47 -3.36
C LEU A 129 1.16 -5.82 -1.89
N PRO A 130 0.25 -5.11 -1.20
CA PRO A 130 -0.07 -5.34 0.22
C PRO A 130 -0.42 -6.79 0.54
N LYS A 131 -1.14 -7.49 -0.35
CA LYS A 131 -1.53 -8.88 -0.16
C LYS A 131 -0.33 -9.82 0.06
N TRP A 132 0.75 -9.63 -0.72
CA TRP A 132 1.94 -10.45 -0.62
C TRP A 132 2.75 -10.15 0.64
N TYR A 133 2.75 -8.88 1.05
CA TYR A 133 3.34 -8.51 2.33
C TYR A 133 2.63 -9.18 3.51
N MET A 134 1.30 -9.21 3.49
CA MET A 134 0.50 -9.88 4.53
C MET A 134 0.70 -11.40 4.54
N ASP A 135 0.77 -12.03 3.36
CA ASP A 135 1.03 -13.46 3.23
C ASP A 135 2.38 -13.86 3.84
N ALA A 136 3.41 -13.06 3.58
CA ALA A 136 4.74 -13.27 4.12
C ALA A 136 4.77 -13.30 5.67
N PHE A 137 3.96 -12.48 6.34
CA PHE A 137 3.84 -12.49 7.81
C PHE A 137 3.19 -13.77 8.34
N GLN A 138 2.30 -14.39 7.57
CA GLN A 138 1.69 -15.65 7.95
C GLN A 138 2.73 -16.76 8.03
N GLU A 139 3.66 -16.84 7.07
CA GLU A 139 4.74 -17.83 7.09
C GLU A 139 5.71 -17.61 8.26
N LEU A 140 6.05 -16.34 8.56
CA LEU A 140 6.84 -16.01 9.75
C LEU A 140 6.17 -16.52 11.02
N LEU A 141 4.87 -16.26 11.17
CA LEU A 141 4.10 -16.68 12.33
C LEU A 141 4.08 -18.20 12.47
N LEU A 142 3.79 -18.93 11.39
CA LEU A 142 3.73 -20.40 11.40
C LEU A 142 5.09 -21.01 11.75
N SER A 143 6.17 -20.50 11.17
CA SER A 143 7.52 -20.95 11.48
C SER A 143 7.86 -20.76 12.96
N MET A 144 7.49 -19.62 13.55
CA MET A 144 7.71 -19.34 14.96
C MET A 144 6.84 -20.23 15.87
N ILE A 145 5.58 -20.46 15.54
CA ILE A 145 4.71 -21.37 16.29
C ILE A 145 5.29 -22.78 16.34
N ASN A 146 5.73 -23.32 15.19
CA ASN A 146 6.34 -24.66 15.12
C ASN A 146 7.56 -24.77 16.04
N ILE A 147 8.38 -23.72 16.13
CA ILE A 147 9.53 -23.65 17.04
C ILE A 147 9.06 -23.64 18.50
N TYR A 148 8.04 -22.85 18.82
CA TYR A 148 7.52 -22.77 20.19
C TYR A 148 6.91 -24.09 20.64
N GLU A 149 6.13 -24.75 19.79
CA GLU A 149 5.53 -26.06 20.07
C GLU A 149 6.58 -27.15 20.36
N SER A 150 7.72 -27.08 19.68
CA SER A 150 8.82 -28.02 19.90
C SER A 150 9.66 -27.72 21.12
N SER A 151 9.69 -26.47 21.59
CA SER A 151 10.64 -25.99 22.61
C SER A 151 9.98 -25.67 23.95
N ILE A 152 8.69 -25.29 23.98
CA ILE A 152 7.98 -24.87 25.18
C ILE A 152 6.96 -25.93 25.59
N THR A 153 7.25 -26.66 26.64
CA THR A 153 6.40 -27.75 27.14
C THR A 153 5.21 -27.28 27.98
N ASN A 154 5.36 -26.15 28.66
CA ASN A 154 4.27 -25.56 29.45
C ASN A 154 3.26 -24.86 28.54
N HIS A 155 2.03 -25.36 28.53
CA HIS A 155 0.97 -24.86 27.64
C HIS A 155 0.61 -23.38 27.87
N GLN A 156 0.63 -22.91 29.11
CA GLN A 156 0.35 -21.49 29.38
C GLN A 156 1.47 -20.57 28.88
N GLU A 157 2.71 -21.00 28.98
CA GLU A 157 3.88 -20.29 28.46
C GLU A 157 3.90 -20.31 26.92
N LEU A 158 3.60 -21.43 26.30
CA LEU A 158 3.41 -21.53 24.86
C LEU A 158 2.35 -20.53 24.36
N LEU A 159 1.21 -20.47 25.03
CA LEU A 159 0.17 -19.46 24.70
C LEU A 159 0.63 -18.01 24.91
N LYS A 160 1.44 -17.74 25.94
CA LYS A 160 2.02 -16.41 26.13
C LYS A 160 2.96 -16.04 24.98
N ALA A 161 3.82 -16.97 24.56
CA ALA A 161 4.74 -16.79 23.43
C ALA A 161 3.96 -16.48 22.14
N ILE A 162 2.99 -17.30 21.78
CA ILE A 162 2.18 -17.10 20.58
C ILE A 162 1.41 -15.78 20.62
N LYS A 163 0.77 -15.44 21.76
CA LYS A 163 0.07 -14.16 21.92
C LYS A 163 0.98 -12.95 21.73
N ALA A 164 2.15 -12.95 22.35
CA ALA A 164 3.09 -11.83 22.24
C ALA A 164 3.58 -11.68 20.79
N THR A 165 3.96 -12.79 20.15
CA THR A 165 4.42 -12.83 18.76
C THR A 165 3.33 -12.34 17.79
N THR A 166 2.10 -12.80 17.96
CA THR A 166 0.98 -12.34 17.12
C THR A 166 0.74 -10.84 17.24
N LYS A 167 0.84 -10.30 18.46
CA LYS A 167 0.61 -8.88 18.70
C LYS A 167 1.70 -8.01 18.06
N ILE A 168 2.97 -8.40 18.15
CA ILE A 168 4.04 -7.65 17.50
C ILE A 168 3.95 -7.74 15.97
N LEU A 169 3.68 -8.92 15.39
CA LEU A 169 3.47 -9.09 13.98
C LEU A 169 2.27 -8.27 13.48
N ASN A 170 1.19 -8.22 14.26
CA ASN A 170 0.03 -7.40 13.92
C ASN A 170 0.35 -5.90 13.93
N LEU A 171 1.14 -5.42 14.90
CA LEU A 171 1.62 -4.04 14.89
C LEU A 171 2.47 -3.75 13.64
N GLU A 172 3.41 -4.62 13.29
CA GLU A 172 4.24 -4.50 12.09
C GLU A 172 3.37 -4.39 10.83
N GLN A 173 2.36 -5.25 10.72
CA GLN A 173 1.41 -5.23 9.60
C GLN A 173 0.62 -3.92 9.55
N GLN A 174 0.16 -3.39 10.70
CA GLN A 174 -0.55 -2.12 10.76
C GLN A 174 0.31 -0.97 10.28
N LEU A 175 1.56 -0.86 10.76
CA LEU A 175 2.49 0.20 10.36
C LEU A 175 2.73 0.21 8.85
N VAL A 176 2.89 -0.98 8.25
CA VAL A 176 3.09 -1.09 6.81
C VAL A 176 1.82 -0.79 6.04
N LEU A 177 0.65 -1.27 6.49
CA LEU A 177 -0.62 -0.96 5.84
C LEU A 177 -0.96 0.53 5.89
N GLU A 178 -0.62 1.23 6.97
CA GLU A 178 -0.75 2.68 7.06
C GLU A 178 0.13 3.39 6.02
N ALA A 179 1.37 2.94 5.84
CA ALA A 179 2.25 3.49 4.82
C ALA A 179 1.69 3.25 3.41
N PHE A 180 1.18 2.04 3.12
CA PHE A 180 0.48 1.75 1.87
C PHE A 180 -0.74 2.64 1.66
N GLN A 181 -1.56 2.82 2.70
CA GLN A 181 -2.74 3.67 2.64
C GLN A 181 -2.40 5.14 2.42
N SER A 182 -1.35 5.64 3.08
CA SER A 182 -0.87 7.00 2.92
C SER A 182 -0.42 7.29 1.50
N GLU A 183 0.41 6.42 0.94
CA GLU A 183 0.90 6.55 -0.44
C GLU A 183 -0.25 6.45 -1.46
N TYR A 184 -1.18 5.50 -1.22
CA TYR A 184 -2.37 5.36 -2.04
C TYR A 184 -3.21 6.64 -2.05
N ASN A 185 -3.45 7.23 -0.88
CA ASN A 185 -4.19 8.48 -0.76
C ASN A 185 -3.46 9.62 -1.48
N GLN A 186 -2.15 9.73 -1.30
CA GLN A 186 -1.35 10.73 -2.00
C GLN A 186 -1.46 10.59 -3.51
N THR A 187 -1.29 9.37 -4.04
CA THR A 187 -1.42 9.10 -5.47
C THR A 187 -2.81 9.45 -5.99
N ARG A 188 -3.86 9.11 -5.22
CA ARG A 188 -5.24 9.46 -5.57
C ARG A 188 -5.45 10.97 -5.61
N ASP A 189 -4.94 11.68 -4.60
CA ASP A 189 -5.09 13.14 -4.51
C ASP A 189 -4.34 13.84 -5.66
N GLU A 190 -3.14 13.36 -6.02
CA GLU A 190 -2.40 13.82 -7.21
C GLU A 190 -3.15 13.56 -8.52
N GLN A 191 -3.81 12.39 -8.64
CA GLN A 191 -4.64 12.07 -9.80
C GLN A 191 -5.88 12.95 -9.88
N GLU A 192 -6.51 13.26 -8.74
CA GLU A 192 -7.67 14.15 -8.68
C GLU A 192 -7.29 15.58 -9.04
N GLU A 193 -6.13 16.08 -8.57
CA GLU A 193 -5.60 17.38 -8.96
C GLU A 193 -5.33 17.45 -10.47
N LYS A 194 -4.66 16.43 -11.03
CA LYS A 194 -4.45 16.33 -12.49
C LYS A 194 -5.76 16.31 -13.27
N LYS A 195 -6.75 15.56 -12.78
CA LYS A 195 -8.09 15.51 -13.38
C LYS A 195 -8.76 16.89 -13.37
N ASN A 196 -8.70 17.58 -12.23
CA ASN A 196 -9.27 18.92 -12.11
C ASN A 196 -8.58 19.92 -13.03
N LEU A 197 -7.24 19.89 -13.10
CA LEU A 197 -6.48 20.72 -14.03
C LEU A 197 -6.85 20.42 -15.49
N LEU A 198 -7.04 19.15 -15.81
CA LEU A 198 -7.45 18.73 -17.15
C LEU A 198 -8.86 19.22 -17.49
N HIS A 199 -9.81 19.11 -16.54
CA HIS A 199 -11.16 19.65 -16.70
C HIS A 199 -11.13 21.17 -16.92
N GLN A 200 -10.31 21.90 -16.17
CA GLN A 200 -10.15 23.33 -16.36
C GLN A 200 -9.61 23.65 -17.77
N LYS A 201 -8.57 22.95 -18.22
CA LYS A 201 -8.03 23.11 -19.57
C LYS A 201 -9.06 22.79 -20.66
N ILE A 202 -9.90 21.78 -20.44
CA ILE A 202 -10.98 21.45 -21.36
C ILE A 202 -12.00 22.57 -21.42
N GLN A 203 -12.40 23.11 -20.26
CA GLN A 203 -13.34 24.25 -20.22
C GLN A 203 -12.77 25.48 -20.91
N GLU A 204 -11.51 25.83 -20.65
CA GLU A 204 -10.81 26.91 -21.31
C GLU A 204 -10.70 26.71 -22.82
N THR A 205 -10.34 25.49 -23.24
CA THR A 205 -10.21 25.11 -24.64
C THR A 205 -11.58 25.09 -25.31
N SER A 206 -12.60 24.54 -24.65
CA SER A 206 -13.98 24.56 -25.15
C SER A 206 -14.53 25.98 -25.29
N GLY A 207 -14.23 26.85 -24.31
CA GLY A 207 -14.58 28.27 -24.39
C GLY A 207 -13.85 28.97 -25.53
N SER A 208 -12.57 28.70 -25.71
CA SER A 208 -11.79 29.24 -26.83
C SER A 208 -12.32 28.77 -28.19
N ILE A 209 -12.67 27.48 -28.27
CA ILE A 209 -13.29 26.90 -29.48
C ILE A 209 -14.65 27.52 -29.74
N ALA A 210 -15.51 27.68 -28.72
CA ALA A 210 -16.80 28.35 -28.89
C ALA A 210 -16.66 29.78 -29.37
N ASN A 211 -15.72 30.53 -28.82
CA ASN A 211 -15.40 31.88 -29.27
C ASN A 211 -14.88 31.90 -30.71
N LEU A 212 -14.02 30.95 -31.07
CA LEU A 212 -13.51 30.81 -32.43
C LEU A 212 -14.61 30.42 -33.42
N PHE A 213 -15.54 29.53 -33.02
CA PHE A 213 -16.74 29.22 -33.81
C PHE A 213 -17.64 30.45 -34.00
N SER A 214 -17.84 31.24 -32.93
CA SER A 214 -18.61 32.48 -32.98
C SER A 214 -17.95 33.52 -33.90
N GLU A 215 -16.64 33.70 -33.80
CA GLU A 215 -15.87 34.60 -34.65
C GLU A 215 -15.83 34.14 -36.10
N THR A 216 -15.65 32.81 -36.30
CA THR A 216 -15.71 32.19 -37.64
C THR A 216 -17.09 32.34 -38.22
N SER A 217 -18.17 32.11 -37.44
CA SER A 217 -19.55 32.28 -37.88
C SER A 217 -19.82 33.74 -38.23
N ARG A 218 -19.36 34.69 -37.42
CA ARG A 218 -19.44 36.10 -37.72
C ARG A 218 -18.67 36.46 -39.01
N SER A 219 -17.43 35.93 -39.14
CA SER A 219 -16.60 36.16 -40.30
C SER A 219 -17.23 35.55 -41.57
N VAL A 220 -17.84 34.36 -41.43
CA VAL A 220 -18.62 33.74 -42.52
C VAL A 220 -19.83 34.61 -42.88
N GLN A 221 -20.56 35.14 -41.88
CA GLN A 221 -21.69 36.04 -42.13
C GLN A 221 -21.23 37.34 -42.79
N GLU A 222 -20.14 37.95 -42.34
CA GLU A 222 -19.54 39.13 -42.96
C GLU A 222 -19.08 38.85 -44.40
N LEU A 223 -18.61 37.63 -44.69
CA LEU A 223 -18.25 37.19 -46.04
C LEU A 223 -19.49 37.00 -46.94
N VAL A 224 -20.58 36.46 -46.35
CA VAL A 224 -21.87 36.32 -47.07
C VAL A 224 -22.44 37.70 -47.43
N ASP A 225 -22.49 38.62 -46.43
CA ASP A 225 -22.97 39.99 -46.63
C ASP A 225 -22.14 40.74 -47.68
N LYS A 226 -20.80 40.57 -47.63
CA LYS A 226 -19.90 41.14 -48.66
C LYS A 226 -20.08 40.47 -50.02
N SER A 227 -20.34 39.16 -50.04
CA SER A 227 -20.62 38.42 -51.26
C SER A 227 -21.95 38.84 -51.92
N GLU A 228 -22.96 39.10 -51.06
CA GLU A 228 -24.25 39.71 -51.57
C GLU A 228 -24.01 41.10 -52.09
N GLY A 229 -23.27 41.95 -51.34
CA GLY A 229 -22.90 43.29 -51.82
C GLY A 229 -22.06 43.28 -53.10
N ILE A 230 -21.18 42.26 -53.22
CA ILE A 230 -20.39 42.04 -54.44
C ILE A 230 -21.26 41.51 -55.58
N SER A 231 -22.28 40.66 -55.28
CA SER A 231 -23.25 40.17 -56.25
C SER A 231 -24.07 41.30 -56.83
N GLU A 232 -24.38 42.29 -56.01
CA GLU A 232 -25.11 43.50 -56.49
C GLU A 232 -24.21 44.48 -57.27
N ALA A 233 -22.93 44.59 -56.79
CA ALA A 233 -21.92 45.45 -57.47
C ALA A 233 -21.33 44.82 -58.75
N SER A 234 -21.85 43.79 -59.16
CA SER A 234 -21.30 42.66 -59.80
C SER A 234 -20.99 42.66 -61.25
N LYS A 235 -20.02 43.10 -61.71
CA LYS A 235 -19.42 42.47 -62.93
C LYS A 235 -17.91 42.28 -62.77
N ALA A 236 -17.43 42.71 -61.65
CA ALA A 236 -16.02 42.51 -61.26
C ALA A 236 -15.82 41.33 -60.26
N GLY A 237 -16.86 40.58 -59.94
CA GLY A 237 -16.97 39.67 -58.81
C GLY A 237 -16.27 38.31 -58.90
N THR A 238 -15.80 37.89 -60.05
CA THR A 238 -15.20 36.57 -60.22
C THR A 238 -13.89 36.41 -59.39
N VAL A 239 -13.10 37.46 -59.30
CA VAL A 239 -11.84 37.43 -58.52
C VAL A 239 -12.12 37.45 -57.00
N THR A 240 -13.15 38.18 -56.56
CA THR A 240 -13.52 38.28 -55.14
C THR A 240 -14.23 37.02 -54.65
N SER A 241 -15.05 36.37 -55.48
CA SER A 241 -15.68 35.08 -55.20
C SER A 241 -14.64 33.97 -54.95
N SER A 242 -13.57 33.93 -55.77
CA SER A 242 -12.48 32.99 -55.62
C SER A 242 -11.74 33.19 -54.28
N THR A 243 -11.54 34.42 -53.85
CA THR A 243 -10.88 34.75 -52.57
C THR A 243 -11.74 34.37 -51.35
N VAL A 244 -13.07 34.51 -51.47
CA VAL A 244 -14.03 34.11 -50.42
C VAL A 244 -14.10 32.58 -50.27
N GLU A 245 -14.09 31.87 -51.38
CA GLU A 245 -14.07 30.40 -51.41
C GLU A 245 -12.77 29.83 -50.78
N GLU A 246 -11.62 30.41 -51.10
CA GLU A 246 -10.32 30.01 -50.53
C GLU A 246 -10.26 30.21 -49.01
N LYS A 247 -10.79 31.32 -48.50
CA LYS A 247 -10.89 31.59 -47.04
C LYS A 247 -11.84 30.64 -46.32
N SER A 248 -12.95 30.25 -46.96
CA SER A 248 -13.92 29.30 -46.42
C SER A 248 -13.30 27.89 -46.29
N ILE A 249 -12.52 27.47 -47.29
CA ILE A 249 -11.78 26.19 -47.25
C ILE A 249 -10.70 26.20 -46.19
N GLY A 250 -9.98 27.31 -46.00
CA GLY A 250 -9.01 27.49 -44.93
C GLY A 250 -9.62 27.33 -43.52
N GLY A 251 -10.78 27.96 -43.31
CA GLY A 251 -11.53 27.86 -42.05
C GLY A 251 -12.02 26.44 -41.75
N LYS A 252 -12.47 25.71 -42.78
CA LYS A 252 -12.90 24.31 -42.68
C LYS A 252 -11.72 23.41 -42.23
N LYS A 253 -10.55 23.62 -42.84
CA LYS A 253 -9.36 22.86 -42.48
C LYS A 253 -8.92 23.11 -41.03
N GLU A 254 -9.04 24.34 -40.58
CA GLU A 254 -8.72 24.73 -39.21
C GLU A 254 -9.69 24.11 -38.19
N LEU A 255 -10.99 24.07 -38.52
CA LEU A 255 -12.01 23.38 -37.75
C LEU A 255 -11.78 21.86 -37.66
N GLU A 256 -11.30 21.22 -38.71
CA GLU A 256 -10.93 19.81 -38.72
C GLU A 256 -9.73 19.53 -37.78
N ILE A 257 -8.79 20.45 -37.70
CA ILE A 257 -7.66 20.36 -36.77
C ILE A 257 -8.14 20.50 -35.32
N GLN A 258 -9.02 21.44 -35.03
CA GLN A 258 -9.58 21.64 -33.69
C GLN A 258 -10.41 20.44 -33.24
N GLN A 259 -11.22 19.86 -34.14
CA GLN A 259 -11.99 18.65 -33.86
C GLN A 259 -11.08 17.48 -33.47
N LYS A 260 -9.92 17.32 -34.15
CA LYS A 260 -8.94 16.31 -33.80
C LYS A 260 -8.32 16.54 -32.39
N GLN A 261 -8.12 17.79 -32.01
CA GLN A 261 -7.61 18.13 -30.67
C GLN A 261 -8.64 17.79 -29.59
N MET A 262 -9.93 18.11 -29.82
CA MET A 262 -11.00 17.78 -28.87
C MET A 262 -11.12 16.27 -28.65
N ASN A 263 -11.09 15.48 -29.73
CA ASN A 263 -11.13 14.02 -29.62
C ASN A 263 -9.94 13.42 -28.82
N LYS A 264 -8.77 14.06 -28.88
CA LYS A 264 -7.64 13.65 -28.04
C LYS A 264 -7.88 13.93 -26.57
N ILE A 265 -8.49 15.06 -26.24
CA ILE A 265 -8.84 15.43 -24.87
C ILE A 265 -9.86 14.43 -24.31
N ASP A 266 -10.92 14.12 -25.06
CA ASP A 266 -11.92 13.13 -24.67
C ASP A 266 -11.29 11.75 -24.40
N THR A 267 -10.38 11.33 -25.28
CA THR A 267 -9.66 10.06 -25.09
C THR A 267 -8.84 10.05 -23.78
N SER A 268 -8.21 11.18 -23.48
CA SER A 268 -7.45 11.33 -22.22
C SER A 268 -8.33 11.29 -20.99
N LEU A 269 -9.53 11.87 -21.04
CA LEU A 269 -10.52 11.82 -19.96
C LEU A 269 -11.00 10.39 -19.68
N VAL A 270 -11.33 9.63 -20.73
CA VAL A 270 -11.73 8.22 -20.60
C VAL A 270 -10.61 7.38 -19.98
N GLN A 271 -9.36 7.71 -20.31
CA GLN A 271 -8.23 7.00 -19.71
C GLN A 271 -8.11 7.29 -18.20
N ILE A 272 -8.24 8.56 -17.80
CA ILE A 272 -8.21 8.97 -16.39
C ILE A 272 -9.35 8.30 -15.60
N GLU A 273 -10.56 8.26 -16.17
CA GLU A 273 -11.71 7.61 -15.54
C GLU A 273 -11.43 6.11 -15.27
N LYS A 274 -10.83 5.40 -16.24
CA LYS A 274 -10.40 4.00 -16.05
C LYS A 274 -9.36 3.84 -14.96
N GLU A 275 -8.44 4.78 -14.87
CA GLU A 275 -7.42 4.77 -13.80
C GLU A 275 -8.06 5.00 -12.43
N MET A 276 -9.05 5.88 -12.33
CA MET A 276 -9.81 6.12 -11.08
C MET A 276 -10.59 4.88 -10.62
N VAL A 277 -11.23 4.14 -11.55
CA VAL A 277 -11.91 2.87 -11.23
C VAL A 277 -10.92 1.84 -10.67
N LYS A 278 -9.74 1.71 -11.30
CA LYS A 278 -8.70 0.81 -10.78
C LYS A 278 -8.22 1.20 -9.38
N LEU A 279 -8.13 2.49 -9.11
CA LEU A 279 -7.76 2.99 -7.80
C LEU A 279 -8.82 2.64 -6.74
N ASP A 280 -10.12 2.73 -7.10
CA ASP A 280 -11.21 2.32 -6.21
C ASP A 280 -11.18 0.80 -5.92
N GLU A 281 -10.91 -0.03 -6.94
CA GLU A 281 -10.73 -1.47 -6.77
C GLU A 281 -9.57 -1.81 -5.82
N ILE A 282 -8.46 -1.10 -5.92
CA ILE A 282 -7.31 -1.27 -5.01
C ILE A 282 -7.70 -0.89 -3.57
N ALA A 283 -8.44 0.21 -3.38
CA ALA A 283 -8.93 0.63 -2.07
C ALA A 283 -9.80 -0.47 -1.42
N GLN A 284 -10.72 -1.04 -2.19
CA GLN A 284 -11.56 -2.15 -1.72
C GLN A 284 -10.74 -3.42 -1.40
N GLN A 285 -9.67 -3.69 -2.16
CA GLN A 285 -8.77 -4.80 -1.86
C GLN A 285 -8.01 -4.59 -0.55
N ILE A 286 -7.54 -3.37 -0.31
CA ILE A 286 -6.88 -3.00 0.95
C ILE A 286 -7.84 -3.19 2.13
N GLU A 287 -9.09 -2.75 2.02
CA GLU A 287 -10.11 -2.95 3.05
C GLU A 287 -10.35 -4.44 3.36
N LYS A 288 -10.41 -5.29 2.32
CA LYS A 288 -10.50 -6.75 2.48
C LYS A 288 -9.29 -7.33 3.20
N ILE A 289 -8.09 -6.84 2.89
CA ILE A 289 -6.86 -7.27 3.57
C ILE A 289 -6.92 -6.92 5.06
N PHE A 290 -7.39 -5.72 5.42
CA PHE A 290 -7.61 -5.36 6.82
C PHE A 290 -8.53 -6.38 7.54
N GLY A 291 -9.60 -6.79 6.88
CA GLY A 291 -10.50 -7.82 7.42
C GLY A 291 -9.80 -9.17 7.63
N ILE A 292 -8.97 -9.59 6.67
CA ILE A 292 -8.20 -10.84 6.77
C ILE A 292 -7.16 -10.75 7.89
N VAL A 293 -6.42 -9.65 7.97
CA VAL A 293 -5.40 -9.41 9.01
C VAL A 293 -6.03 -9.43 10.40
N THR A 294 -7.19 -8.81 10.56
CA THR A 294 -7.94 -8.84 11.82
C THR A 294 -8.33 -10.28 12.18
N GLY A 295 -8.85 -11.06 11.20
CA GLY A 295 -9.19 -12.46 11.40
C GLY A 295 -7.99 -13.36 11.74
N ILE A 296 -6.85 -13.13 11.11
CA ILE A 296 -5.60 -13.85 11.42
C ILE A 296 -5.13 -13.49 12.84
N ALA A 297 -5.19 -12.23 13.22
CA ALA A 297 -4.82 -11.77 14.57
C ALA A 297 -5.71 -12.44 15.65
N GLU A 298 -7.01 -12.55 15.40
CA GLU A 298 -7.94 -13.26 16.29
C GLU A 298 -7.62 -14.77 16.37
N GLN A 299 -7.40 -15.44 15.24
CA GLN A 299 -7.04 -16.86 15.21
C GLN A 299 -5.70 -17.13 15.89
N THR A 300 -4.73 -16.24 15.69
CA THR A 300 -3.40 -16.38 16.29
C THR A 300 -3.46 -16.14 17.80
N ASN A 301 -4.29 -15.21 18.23
CA ASN A 301 -4.55 -14.99 19.66
C ASN A 301 -5.21 -16.23 20.32
N LEU A 302 -6.14 -16.87 19.59
CA LEU A 302 -6.76 -18.13 20.03
C LEU A 302 -5.74 -19.29 20.06
N LEU A 303 -4.88 -19.41 19.07
CA LEU A 303 -3.81 -20.42 19.02
C LEU A 303 -2.79 -20.21 20.16
N SER A 304 -2.43 -18.95 20.40
CA SER A 304 -1.57 -18.55 21.52
C SER A 304 -2.19 -18.88 22.88
N LEU A 305 -3.50 -18.67 23.03
CA LEU A 305 -4.27 -19.02 24.22
C LEU A 305 -4.29 -20.55 24.44
N ASN A 306 -4.55 -21.30 23.36
CA ASN A 306 -4.58 -22.76 23.40
C ASN A 306 -3.19 -23.35 23.73
N ALA A 307 -2.14 -22.80 23.15
CA ALA A 307 -0.76 -23.24 23.43
C ALA A 307 -0.29 -22.90 24.86
N SER A 308 -0.78 -21.80 25.48
CA SER A 308 -0.51 -21.50 26.91
C SER A 308 -1.34 -22.36 27.89
N ILE A 309 -2.38 -23.06 27.41
CA ILE A 309 -3.16 -24.00 28.22
C ILE A 309 -2.51 -25.41 28.21
N GLU A 310 -1.69 -25.74 27.19
CA GLU A 310 -1.11 -27.07 26.97
C GLU A 310 0.38 -27.19 27.40
N SER A 311 0.99 -26.06 27.83
CA SER A 311 2.32 -26.00 28.46
C SER A 311 2.21 -25.82 29.97
#